data_78da4c3a385fc7e219c4f3956cfbec33
#
_entry.id   78da4c3a385fc7e219c4f3956cfbec33
#
_cell.length_a   1.000
_cell.length_b   1.000
_cell.length_c   1.000
_cell.angle_alpha   90.00
_cell.angle_beta   90.00
_cell.angle_gamma   90.00
#
_symmetry.space_group_name_H-M   'P 1'
#
loop_
_entity.id
_entity.type
_entity.pdbx_description
1 polymer ?
#
loop_
_entity_poly.entity_id
_entity_poly.type
_entity_poly.pdbx_seq_one_letter_code
_entity_poly.pdbx_strand_id
1 'polypeptide(L)'
;MKKWIVLLGAIAAVAEVGFAVQANTQSISEVAETWFSDTKDTESKQQPAAPSVTVISPQQQSFAETVVVTGTLIARELVLVAPEVAGQRAEKLLVEIGDKIEAGQVLAHLTVSNIEAQHAQAKASHARAIAARAQAEKSVDQAEASERETKAALTRADKLRKSGNISQSIYEQRLSQAQTATARLASASVGLQIADAEIARANAQLQELAWRKSRTEVRAPAAGIISKRNGMVGAMATTEAMFQIIRDGDIELDAEVSAALLTKISLGQSARITLPGDINVKGRVRLLPPEVERETRLGRVRIKLDEMKTARIGAFAHGRIITARSNALGIPATSVMYQNDGPYVLVVLEGKVAVRKINTGLRANGQIEVRRGLSESDVVVAKSGTFLRSGDPVSPVPAKLTRLSKVK
;
A
#
# COMPACT_ATOMS: atom_id res chain seq x y z
N MET A 1 11.93 -50.77 -43.53
CA MET A 1 12.33 -52.24 -43.51
C MET A 1 11.43 -52.96 -42.53
N LYS A 2 10.71 -54.01 -43.09
CA LYS A 2 10.16 -55.16 -42.38
C LYS A 2 9.07 -54.90 -41.30
N LYS A 3 7.87 -55.47 -41.30
CA LYS A 3 7.17 -56.52 -42.06
C LYS A 3 5.73 -56.52 -41.56
N TRP A 4 4.66 -56.36 -42.20
CA TRP A 4 3.85 -57.25 -42.97
C TRP A 4 4.00 -58.76 -42.65
N ILE A 5 2.86 -59.42 -42.54
CA ILE A 5 2.51 -60.87 -42.30
C ILE A 5 1.99 -61.02 -40.84
N VAL A 6 0.69 -61.16 -40.58
CA VAL A 6 -0.11 -62.38 -40.77
C VAL A 6 -1.60 -62.02 -40.90
N LEU A 7 -2.10 -62.20 -42.07
CA LEU A 7 -3.52 -62.32 -42.39
C LEU A 7 -3.61 -63.65 -43.10
N LEU A 8 -4.28 -64.63 -42.53
CA LEU A 8 -4.80 -65.86 -43.15
C LEU A 8 -4.94 -66.97 -42.10
N GLY A 9 -6.20 -67.30 -41.78
CA GLY A 9 -6.44 -68.52 -40.99
C GLY A 9 -7.70 -68.47 -40.13
N ALA A 10 -8.88 -68.43 -40.71
CA ALA A 10 -10.11 -68.91 -40.07
C ALA A 10 -11.30 -68.81 -41.05
N ILE A 11 -11.23 -69.48 -42.16
CA ILE A 11 -12.39 -69.87 -43.00
C ILE A 11 -12.33 -71.39 -43.11
N ALA A 12 -12.92 -72.10 -42.17
CA ALA A 12 -13.31 -73.52 -42.29
C ALA A 12 -13.91 -73.98 -40.95
N ALA A 13 -15.21 -73.78 -40.76
CA ALA A 13 -16.04 -74.56 -39.81
C ALA A 13 -17.50 -74.05 -39.84
N VAL A 14 -18.15 -74.07 -41.00
CA VAL A 14 -19.60 -73.94 -41.13
C VAL A 14 -20.01 -74.91 -42.22
N ALA A 15 -20.02 -76.19 -41.92
CA ALA A 15 -20.68 -77.24 -42.67
C ALA A 15 -20.67 -78.51 -41.83
N GLU A 16 -21.61 -78.65 -40.94
CA GLU A 16 -22.11 -79.92 -40.39
C GLU A 16 -22.94 -79.62 -39.14
N VAL A 17 -24.20 -79.24 -39.31
CA VAL A 17 -25.35 -79.58 -38.44
C VAL A 17 -26.63 -79.12 -39.18
N GLY A 18 -26.90 -79.83 -40.24
CA GLY A 18 -28.10 -79.69 -41.05
C GLY A 18 -28.70 -81.04 -41.37
N PHE A 19 -28.97 -81.88 -40.38
CA PHE A 19 -29.75 -83.07 -40.59
C PHE A 19 -30.21 -83.61 -39.25
N ALA A 20 -31.40 -83.16 -38.76
CA ALA A 20 -32.26 -83.92 -37.85
C ALA A 20 -33.28 -83.00 -37.17
N VAL A 21 -34.27 -82.49 -37.86
CA VAL A 21 -35.58 -82.17 -37.27
C VAL A 21 -36.58 -82.17 -38.45
N GLN A 22 -36.91 -83.38 -38.89
CA GLN A 22 -38.07 -83.58 -39.77
C GLN A 22 -38.76 -84.85 -39.33
N ALA A 23 -39.51 -84.81 -38.24
CA ALA A 23 -40.55 -85.75 -37.85
C ALA A 23 -41.12 -85.31 -36.48
N ASN A 24 -42.10 -84.47 -36.46
CA ASN A 24 -43.30 -84.59 -35.57
C ASN A 24 -44.24 -83.38 -35.74
N THR A 25 -44.96 -83.42 -36.87
CA THR A 25 -46.13 -82.53 -37.02
C THR A 25 -47.35 -83.43 -37.09
N GLN A 26 -47.85 -83.78 -35.90
CA GLN A 26 -49.24 -84.25 -35.73
C GLN A 26 -49.50 -84.35 -34.26
N SER A 27 -50.29 -83.39 -33.74
CA SER A 27 -51.13 -83.37 -32.53
C SER A 27 -50.97 -82.07 -31.67
N ILE A 28 -51.26 -80.91 -32.23
CA ILE A 28 -51.57 -79.70 -31.44
C ILE A 28 -52.74 -78.96 -32.14
N SER A 29 -53.84 -79.60 -32.38
CA SER A 29 -55.06 -78.93 -32.86
C SER A 29 -56.25 -79.10 -31.92
N GLU A 30 -56.09 -79.62 -30.73
CA GLU A 30 -57.25 -79.84 -29.81
C GLU A 30 -57.16 -79.14 -28.41
N VAL A 31 -56.22 -78.25 -28.20
CA VAL A 31 -56.12 -77.56 -26.88
C VAL A 31 -56.28 -76.04 -27.01
N ALA A 32 -56.71 -75.58 -28.20
CA ALA A 32 -56.80 -74.12 -28.43
C ALA A 32 -58.17 -73.47 -28.23
N GLU A 33 -59.20 -74.19 -27.81
CA GLU A 33 -60.58 -73.62 -27.70
C GLU A 33 -61.15 -73.42 -26.32
N THR A 34 -60.37 -73.57 -25.25
CA THR A 34 -60.93 -73.35 -23.90
C THR A 34 -60.31 -72.16 -23.10
N TRP A 35 -59.61 -71.28 -23.75
CA TRP A 35 -58.97 -70.13 -23.02
C TRP A 35 -59.38 -68.72 -23.50
N PHE A 36 -60.42 -68.59 -24.31
CA PHE A 36 -60.97 -67.31 -24.72
C PHE A 36 -62.41 -67.11 -24.18
N SER A 37 -62.57 -66.92 -22.91
CA SER A 37 -63.79 -66.35 -22.37
C SER A 37 -63.42 -65.39 -21.25
N ASP A 38 -63.75 -64.13 -21.50
CA ASP A 38 -64.07 -63.07 -20.61
C ASP A 38 -62.97 -62.52 -19.69
N THR A 39 -62.12 -61.63 -20.25
CA THR A 39 -61.63 -60.55 -19.47
C THR A 39 -61.93 -59.24 -20.19
N LYS A 40 -62.95 -58.50 -19.69
CA LYS A 40 -63.14 -57.10 -20.00
C LYS A 40 -61.84 -56.34 -19.65
N ASP A 41 -61.05 -55.98 -20.66
CA ASP A 41 -59.95 -55.03 -20.54
C ASP A 41 -60.52 -53.67 -20.05
N THR A 42 -60.41 -53.45 -18.73
CA THR A 42 -60.38 -52.11 -18.20
C THR A 42 -59.00 -51.53 -18.54
N GLU A 43 -58.89 -50.91 -19.71
CA GLU A 43 -57.73 -50.08 -20.08
C GLU A 43 -57.55 -49.00 -19.01
N SER A 44 -56.84 -49.31 -17.93
CA SER A 44 -56.23 -48.34 -17.06
C SER A 44 -55.15 -47.64 -17.93
N LYS A 45 -55.48 -46.49 -18.49
CA LYS A 45 -54.47 -45.55 -18.96
C LYS A 45 -53.54 -45.24 -17.80
N GLN A 46 -52.49 -46.04 -17.60
CA GLN A 46 -51.33 -45.62 -16.83
C GLN A 46 -50.76 -44.39 -17.52
N GLN A 47 -51.14 -43.19 -17.06
CA GLN A 47 -50.40 -41.99 -17.39
C GLN A 47 -48.92 -42.28 -17.08
N PRO A 48 -47.99 -42.10 -18.04
CA PRO A 48 -46.58 -42.30 -17.76
C PRO A 48 -46.21 -41.52 -16.53
N ALA A 49 -45.64 -42.19 -15.53
CA ALA A 49 -45.22 -41.57 -14.29
C ALA A 49 -44.36 -40.32 -14.60
N ALA A 50 -44.82 -39.19 -14.12
CA ALA A 50 -44.12 -37.94 -14.36
C ALA A 50 -42.66 -38.06 -13.93
N PRO A 51 -41.70 -37.71 -14.79
CA PRO A 51 -40.28 -37.84 -14.49
C PRO A 51 -39.92 -37.09 -13.23
N SER A 52 -39.16 -37.73 -12.33
CA SER A 52 -38.70 -37.12 -11.10
C SER A 52 -37.59 -36.14 -11.39
N VAL A 53 -37.74 -34.90 -10.92
CA VAL A 53 -36.74 -33.82 -11.10
C VAL A 53 -36.28 -33.29 -9.74
N THR A 54 -34.98 -33.16 -9.60
CA THR A 54 -34.39 -32.58 -8.41
C THR A 54 -34.64 -31.06 -8.40
N VAL A 55 -35.26 -30.57 -7.31
CA VAL A 55 -35.62 -29.16 -7.16
C VAL A 55 -34.97 -28.52 -5.94
N ILE A 56 -34.80 -27.22 -5.99
CA ILE A 56 -34.29 -26.38 -4.89
C ILE A 56 -35.18 -25.15 -4.74
N SER A 57 -35.17 -24.57 -3.58
CA SER A 57 -35.71 -23.20 -3.35
C SER A 57 -34.56 -22.20 -3.32
N PRO A 58 -34.70 -21.04 -3.98
CA PRO A 58 -33.73 -19.94 -3.89
C PRO A 58 -33.55 -19.53 -2.44
N GLN A 59 -32.30 -19.27 -2.02
CA GLN A 59 -32.01 -18.84 -0.65
C GLN A 59 -31.23 -17.52 -0.66
N GLN A 60 -31.53 -16.66 0.31
CA GLN A 60 -30.74 -15.46 0.55
C GLN A 60 -29.30 -15.82 0.91
N GLN A 61 -28.35 -15.29 0.17
CA GLN A 61 -26.93 -15.48 0.45
C GLN A 61 -26.10 -14.27 0.05
N SER A 62 -24.94 -14.17 0.65
CA SER A 62 -23.98 -13.10 0.33
C SER A 62 -23.09 -13.51 -0.81
N PHE A 63 -23.06 -12.70 -1.85
CA PHE A 63 -22.17 -12.80 -3.00
C PHE A 63 -21.06 -11.76 -2.88
N ALA A 64 -19.85 -12.15 -3.26
CA ALA A 64 -18.72 -11.23 -3.36
C ALA A 64 -17.97 -11.50 -4.66
N GLU A 65 -17.81 -10.45 -5.46
CA GLU A 65 -16.84 -10.48 -6.55
C GLU A 65 -15.47 -10.15 -5.98
N THR A 66 -14.46 -10.91 -6.37
CA THR A 66 -13.10 -10.71 -5.88
C THR A 66 -12.10 -10.68 -7.03
N VAL A 67 -11.13 -9.78 -6.92
CA VAL A 67 -9.94 -9.75 -7.78
C VAL A 67 -8.77 -10.33 -7.00
N VAL A 68 -8.16 -11.38 -7.54
CA VAL A 68 -6.94 -11.97 -6.98
C VAL A 68 -5.77 -11.05 -7.32
N VAL A 69 -4.93 -10.79 -6.33
CA VAL A 69 -3.75 -9.95 -6.45
C VAL A 69 -2.55 -10.62 -5.79
N THR A 70 -1.39 -10.39 -6.36
CA THR A 70 -0.11 -10.86 -5.84
C THR A 70 0.88 -9.71 -5.82
N GLY A 71 1.83 -9.74 -4.90
CA GLY A 71 2.81 -8.66 -4.82
C GLY A 71 3.80 -8.85 -3.70
N THR A 72 4.57 -7.81 -3.44
CA THR A 72 5.59 -7.77 -2.40
C THR A 72 5.20 -6.80 -1.29
N LEU A 73 5.50 -7.16 -0.06
CA LEU A 73 5.32 -6.28 1.08
C LEU A 73 6.42 -5.21 1.07
N ILE A 74 6.00 -3.96 1.17
CA ILE A 74 6.91 -2.82 1.20
C ILE A 74 6.55 -1.90 2.36
N ALA A 75 7.50 -1.07 2.78
CA ALA A 75 7.18 0.05 3.65
C ALA A 75 6.32 1.07 2.90
N ARG A 76 5.31 1.61 3.56
CA ARG A 76 4.55 2.73 3.04
C ARG A 76 5.45 3.94 2.79
N GLU A 77 6.32 4.24 3.76
CA GLU A 77 7.28 5.32 3.69
C GLU A 77 8.58 4.89 4.37
N LEU A 78 9.69 5.04 3.64
CA LEU A 78 11.03 4.80 4.16
C LEU A 78 11.69 6.14 4.44
N VAL A 79 12.18 6.31 5.67
CA VAL A 79 12.94 7.47 6.09
C VAL A 79 14.40 7.07 6.20
N LEU A 80 15.26 7.75 5.44
CA LEU A 80 16.71 7.57 5.48
C LEU A 80 17.30 8.59 6.45
N VAL A 81 18.09 8.12 7.41
CA VAL A 81 18.76 8.96 8.39
C VAL A 81 20.25 8.92 8.15
N ALA A 82 20.77 10.01 7.58
CA ALA A 82 22.19 10.24 7.40
C ALA A 82 22.72 11.23 8.45
N PRO A 83 24.01 11.18 8.81
CA PRO A 83 24.64 12.19 9.65
C PRO A 83 24.63 13.56 8.96
N GLU A 84 24.26 14.61 9.68
CA GLU A 84 24.32 15.97 9.16
C GLU A 84 25.77 16.54 9.18
N VAL A 85 26.64 15.95 10.01
CA VAL A 85 28.05 16.31 10.10
C VAL A 85 28.90 15.10 9.68
N ALA A 86 29.51 15.21 8.51
CA ALA A 86 30.41 14.19 7.99
C ALA A 86 31.82 14.29 8.62
N GLY A 87 32.62 13.22 8.49
CA GLY A 87 34.01 13.21 8.92
C GLY A 87 34.20 12.94 10.43
N GLN A 88 33.12 12.73 11.19
CA GLN A 88 33.20 12.30 12.57
C GLN A 88 33.08 10.77 12.65
N ARG A 89 33.73 10.16 13.64
CA ARG A 89 33.63 8.71 13.84
C ARG A 89 32.37 8.38 14.66
N ALA A 90 31.64 7.31 14.28
CA ALA A 90 30.56 6.81 15.11
C ALA A 90 31.12 6.21 16.40
N GLU A 91 30.80 6.82 17.54
CA GLU A 91 31.27 6.39 18.86
C GLU A 91 30.37 5.31 19.43
N LYS A 92 29.07 5.52 19.38
CA LYS A 92 28.06 4.60 19.90
C LYS A 92 26.84 4.58 18.99
N LEU A 93 26.27 3.38 18.82
CA LEU A 93 24.98 3.17 18.21
C LEU A 93 24.03 2.69 19.29
N LEU A 94 22.88 3.34 19.45
CA LEU A 94 21.96 3.15 20.57
C LEU A 94 20.76 2.29 20.21
N VAL A 95 20.62 1.92 18.94
CA VAL A 95 19.48 1.18 18.42
C VAL A 95 19.92 0.06 17.49
N GLU A 96 19.11 -1.01 17.46
CA GLU A 96 19.30 -2.19 16.63
C GLU A 96 18.18 -2.32 15.57
N ILE A 97 18.40 -3.23 14.61
CA ILE A 97 17.40 -3.55 13.59
C ILE A 97 16.18 -4.20 14.27
N GLY A 98 15.01 -3.68 14.02
CA GLY A 98 13.74 -4.12 14.59
C GLY A 98 13.27 -3.28 15.78
N ASP A 99 14.11 -2.40 16.32
CA ASP A 99 13.72 -1.51 17.41
C ASP A 99 12.65 -0.52 16.99
N LYS A 100 11.72 -0.25 17.90
CA LYS A 100 10.75 0.84 17.78
C LYS A 100 11.37 2.09 18.36
N ILE A 101 11.28 3.17 17.60
CA ILE A 101 11.85 4.46 17.95
C ILE A 101 10.79 5.57 17.86
N GLU A 102 11.01 6.61 18.63
CA GLU A 102 10.20 7.83 18.63
C GLU A 102 10.87 8.97 17.82
N ALA A 103 10.08 9.92 17.36
CA ALA A 103 10.62 11.10 16.71
C ALA A 103 11.51 11.90 17.70
N GLY A 104 12.70 12.33 17.24
CA GLY A 104 13.69 13.02 18.05
C GLY A 104 14.58 12.11 18.89
N GLN A 105 14.31 10.81 18.98
CA GLN A 105 15.15 9.84 19.71
C GLN A 105 16.56 9.80 19.13
N VAL A 106 17.57 9.78 20.00
CA VAL A 106 18.98 9.65 19.60
C VAL A 106 19.25 8.21 19.17
N LEU A 107 19.76 8.04 17.95
CA LEU A 107 20.08 6.76 17.34
C LEU A 107 21.57 6.43 17.43
N ALA A 108 22.41 7.47 17.34
CA ALA A 108 23.86 7.32 17.42
C ALA A 108 24.52 8.60 17.97
N HIS A 109 25.67 8.40 18.60
CA HIS A 109 26.62 9.48 18.96
C HIS A 109 27.83 9.41 18.04
N LEU A 110 28.20 10.57 17.48
CA LEU A 110 29.45 10.78 16.77
C LEU A 110 30.49 11.39 17.71
N THR A 111 31.78 11.22 17.41
CA THR A 111 32.87 11.83 18.17
C THR A 111 32.79 13.34 18.13
N VAL A 112 32.91 14.00 19.29
CA VAL A 112 32.79 15.46 19.43
C VAL A 112 34.11 16.16 19.66
N SER A 113 35.19 15.43 19.99
CA SER A 113 36.46 15.97 20.49
C SER A 113 37.06 17.07 19.60
N ASN A 114 37.06 16.91 18.29
CA ASN A 114 37.57 17.92 17.37
C ASN A 114 36.68 19.18 17.35
N ILE A 115 35.36 19.01 17.35
CA ILE A 115 34.41 20.13 17.38
C ILE A 115 34.52 20.90 18.70
N GLU A 116 34.72 20.19 19.82
CA GLU A 116 34.92 20.81 21.13
C GLU A 116 36.22 21.64 21.19
N ALA A 117 37.32 21.13 20.65
CA ALA A 117 38.56 21.88 20.53
C ALA A 117 38.38 23.14 19.67
N GLN A 118 37.71 23.04 18.52
CA GLN A 118 37.39 24.20 17.69
C GLN A 118 36.46 25.21 18.40
N HIS A 119 35.46 24.71 19.11
CA HIS A 119 34.55 25.56 19.89
C HIS A 119 35.28 26.29 21.01
N ALA A 120 36.20 25.65 21.73
CA ALA A 120 37.04 26.29 22.74
C ALA A 120 37.93 27.40 22.11
N GLN A 121 38.52 27.14 20.96
CA GLN A 121 39.31 28.11 20.20
C GLN A 121 38.48 29.32 19.75
N ALA A 122 37.26 29.07 19.22
CA ALA A 122 36.35 30.14 18.81
C ALA A 122 35.87 30.98 20.02
N LYS A 123 35.63 30.34 21.18
CA LYS A 123 35.31 31.02 22.41
C LYS A 123 36.44 31.95 22.88
N ALA A 124 37.69 31.53 22.79
CA ALA A 124 38.86 32.36 23.07
C ALA A 124 38.96 33.54 22.08
N SER A 125 38.69 33.33 20.80
CA SER A 125 38.66 34.38 19.77
C SER A 125 37.57 35.41 20.03
N HIS A 126 36.38 34.97 20.40
CA HIS A 126 35.27 35.85 20.80
C HIS A 126 35.62 36.70 22.04
N ALA A 127 36.25 36.11 23.07
CA ALA A 127 36.70 36.85 24.24
C ALA A 127 37.74 37.92 23.87
N ARG A 128 38.67 37.64 22.92
CA ARG A 128 39.63 38.62 22.39
C ARG A 128 38.92 39.78 21.68
N ALA A 129 37.92 39.48 20.85
CA ALA A 129 37.14 40.50 20.15
C ALA A 129 36.38 41.41 21.11
N ILE A 130 35.83 40.87 22.20
CA ILE A 130 35.20 41.70 23.28
C ILE A 130 36.24 42.63 23.93
N ALA A 131 37.44 42.16 24.24
CA ALA A 131 38.49 42.95 24.81
C ALA A 131 38.98 44.04 23.81
N ALA A 132 39.10 43.74 22.55
CA ALA A 132 39.44 44.72 21.50
C ALA A 132 38.35 45.80 21.35
N ARG A 133 37.08 45.41 21.41
CA ARG A 133 35.99 46.41 21.44
C ARG A 133 36.06 47.33 22.63
N ALA A 134 36.31 46.81 23.81
CA ALA A 134 36.45 47.61 25.03
C ALA A 134 37.64 48.60 24.91
N GLN A 135 38.74 48.21 24.28
CA GLN A 135 39.88 49.07 23.97
C GLN A 135 39.51 50.19 22.98
N ALA A 136 38.80 49.83 21.88
CA ALA A 136 38.32 50.79 20.89
C ALA A 136 37.31 51.80 21.50
N GLU A 137 36.42 51.36 22.39
CA GLU A 137 35.52 52.21 23.11
C GLU A 137 36.27 53.26 23.95
N LYS A 138 37.31 52.85 24.66
CA LYS A 138 38.16 53.79 25.41
C LYS A 138 38.92 54.77 24.50
N SER A 139 39.27 54.37 23.31
CA SER A 139 39.84 55.27 22.32
C SER A 139 38.86 56.30 21.79
N VAL A 140 37.58 55.95 21.65
CA VAL A 140 36.48 56.87 21.35
C VAL A 140 36.29 57.84 22.49
N ASP A 141 36.18 57.37 23.77
CA ASP A 141 36.03 58.21 24.96
C ASP A 141 37.13 59.26 25.00
N GLN A 142 38.39 58.90 24.76
CA GLN A 142 39.55 59.82 24.77
C GLN A 142 39.46 60.83 23.63
N ALA A 143 39.11 60.39 22.41
CA ALA A 143 38.99 61.30 21.26
C ALA A 143 37.84 62.26 21.41
N GLU A 144 36.73 61.87 22.01
CA GLU A 144 35.55 62.67 22.32
C GLU A 144 35.89 63.76 23.38
N ALA A 145 36.61 63.34 24.40
CA ALA A 145 37.07 64.31 25.40
C ALA A 145 37.99 65.40 24.77
N SER A 146 38.92 64.99 23.90
CA SER A 146 39.82 65.92 23.18
C SER A 146 39.05 66.85 22.20
N GLU A 147 38.01 66.28 21.52
CA GLU A 147 37.18 67.12 20.66
C GLU A 147 36.38 68.14 21.42
N ARG A 148 35.75 67.76 22.54
CA ARG A 148 35.01 68.68 23.44
C ARG A 148 35.89 69.84 23.92
N GLU A 149 37.15 69.53 24.33
CA GLU A 149 38.09 70.56 24.79
C GLU A 149 38.44 71.49 23.63
N THR A 150 38.83 71.00 22.47
CA THR A 150 39.26 71.90 21.38
C THR A 150 38.11 72.65 20.75
N LYS A 151 36.89 72.13 20.67
CA LYS A 151 35.68 72.84 20.25
C LYS A 151 35.34 73.99 21.25
N ALA A 152 35.46 73.76 22.56
CA ALA A 152 35.27 74.81 23.58
C ALA A 152 36.33 75.91 23.48
N ALA A 153 37.61 75.56 23.18
CA ALA A 153 38.71 76.52 22.94
C ALA A 153 38.44 77.33 21.67
N LEU A 154 37.98 76.73 20.59
CA LEU A 154 37.62 77.38 19.32
C LEU A 154 36.44 78.38 19.56
N THR A 155 35.40 77.99 20.29
CA THR A 155 34.25 78.84 20.64
C THR A 155 34.69 80.09 21.44
N ARG A 156 35.61 79.95 22.39
CA ARG A 156 36.16 81.03 23.12
C ARG A 156 37.01 81.94 22.19
N ALA A 157 37.84 81.37 21.33
CA ALA A 157 38.65 82.10 20.37
C ALA A 157 37.77 82.88 19.38
N ASP A 158 36.67 82.34 18.88
CA ASP A 158 35.75 83.06 17.99
C ASP A 158 35.13 84.30 18.65
N LYS A 159 34.71 84.18 19.92
CA LYS A 159 34.20 85.32 20.72
C LYS A 159 35.28 86.40 20.87
N LEU A 160 36.54 86.05 21.23
CA LEU A 160 37.63 86.96 21.40
C LEU A 160 38.08 87.63 20.08
N ARG A 161 38.03 86.88 18.96
CA ARG A 161 38.31 87.42 17.62
C ARG A 161 37.29 88.54 17.26
N LYS A 162 35.99 88.21 17.45
CA LYS A 162 34.88 89.17 17.19
C LYS A 162 35.00 90.43 18.00
N SER A 163 35.60 90.41 19.23
CA SER A 163 35.91 91.56 20.09
C SER A 163 37.26 92.17 19.80
N GLY A 164 38.04 91.70 18.81
CA GLY A 164 39.36 92.28 18.47
C GLY A 164 40.52 91.85 19.38
N ASN A 165 40.33 90.91 20.31
CA ASN A 165 41.29 90.61 21.37
C ASN A 165 42.27 89.47 21.01
N ILE A 166 42.16 88.83 19.84
CA ILE A 166 43.14 87.86 19.34
C ILE A 166 43.40 88.04 17.85
N SER A 167 44.60 87.52 17.34
CA SER A 167 44.98 87.62 15.99
C SER A 167 44.25 86.49 15.12
N GLN A 168 44.15 86.77 13.83
CA GLN A 168 43.58 85.82 12.91
C GLN A 168 44.35 84.45 12.89
N SER A 169 45.67 84.48 13.02
CA SER A 169 46.54 83.34 13.11
C SER A 169 46.21 82.43 14.33
N ILE A 170 45.96 83.01 15.47
CA ILE A 170 45.56 82.26 16.70
C ILE A 170 44.21 81.59 16.50
N TYR A 171 43.24 82.27 15.88
CA TYR A 171 41.94 81.64 15.51
C TYR A 171 42.09 80.47 14.56
N GLU A 172 42.86 80.68 13.47
CA GLU A 172 43.11 79.60 12.49
C GLU A 172 43.80 78.39 13.10
N GLN A 173 44.74 78.59 14.00
CA GLN A 173 45.37 77.56 14.81
C GLN A 173 44.35 76.73 15.61
N ARG A 174 43.43 77.42 16.29
CA ARG A 174 42.35 76.75 17.09
C ARG A 174 41.37 76.08 16.23
N LEU A 175 41.04 76.61 15.04
CA LEU A 175 40.18 75.94 14.04
C LEU A 175 40.81 74.67 13.55
N SER A 176 42.08 74.68 13.15
CA SER A 176 42.82 73.53 12.72
C SER A 176 42.91 72.46 13.81
N GLN A 177 43.15 72.87 15.09
CA GLN A 177 43.15 71.88 16.18
C GLN A 177 41.77 71.23 16.40
N ALA A 178 40.69 72.01 16.30
CA ALA A 178 39.31 71.43 16.43
C ALA A 178 38.97 70.48 15.29
N GLN A 179 39.35 70.89 14.04
CA GLN A 179 39.14 70.02 12.87
C GLN A 179 39.90 68.69 13.01
N THR A 180 41.18 68.74 13.43
CA THR A 180 41.98 67.55 13.69
C THR A 180 41.38 66.67 14.79
N ALA A 181 40.89 67.22 15.87
CA ALA A 181 40.25 66.44 16.92
C ALA A 181 38.95 65.80 16.46
N THR A 182 38.11 66.51 15.68
CA THR A 182 36.90 65.91 15.05
C THR A 182 37.26 64.74 14.09
N ALA A 183 38.30 64.90 13.27
CA ALA A 183 38.78 63.85 12.42
C ALA A 183 39.28 62.60 13.20
N ARG A 184 39.97 62.84 14.33
CA ARG A 184 40.40 61.75 15.23
C ARG A 184 39.23 61.03 15.87
N LEU A 185 38.20 61.74 16.30
CA LEU A 185 36.98 61.12 16.83
C LEU A 185 36.28 60.27 15.77
N ALA A 186 36.15 60.77 14.55
CA ALA A 186 35.58 60.00 13.43
C ALA A 186 36.40 58.72 13.17
N SER A 187 37.72 58.80 13.17
CA SER A 187 38.59 57.63 13.02
C SER A 187 38.44 56.61 14.16
N ALA A 188 38.40 57.11 15.41
CA ALA A 188 38.19 56.22 16.56
C ALA A 188 36.80 55.52 16.51
N SER A 189 35.77 56.26 16.09
CA SER A 189 34.42 55.71 15.89
C SER A 189 34.36 54.61 14.85
N VAL A 190 35.09 54.73 13.71
CA VAL A 190 35.26 53.70 12.73
C VAL A 190 36.01 52.51 13.32
N GLY A 191 37.03 52.71 14.14
CA GLY A 191 37.73 51.66 14.87
C GLY A 191 36.81 50.84 15.76
N LEU A 192 35.87 51.50 16.44
CA LEU A 192 34.83 50.83 17.27
C LEU A 192 33.90 50.00 16.39
N GLN A 193 33.44 50.53 15.24
CA GLN A 193 32.59 49.76 14.29
C GLN A 193 33.31 48.51 13.76
N ILE A 194 34.59 48.58 13.50
CA ILE A 194 35.41 47.44 13.09
C ILE A 194 35.44 46.39 14.22
N ALA A 195 35.63 46.81 15.47
CA ALA A 195 35.65 45.91 16.61
C ALA A 195 34.29 45.25 16.85
N ASP A 196 33.18 45.99 16.66
CA ASP A 196 31.83 45.44 16.72
C ASP A 196 31.61 44.39 15.62
N ALA A 197 32.08 44.64 14.40
CA ALA A 197 32.01 43.69 13.32
C ALA A 197 32.83 42.40 13.61
N GLU A 198 33.98 42.52 14.27
CA GLU A 198 34.78 41.37 14.70
C GLU A 198 34.09 40.53 15.78
N ILE A 199 33.37 41.16 16.71
CA ILE A 199 32.52 40.43 17.68
C ILE A 199 31.40 39.66 16.93
N ALA A 200 30.70 40.32 16.00
CA ALA A 200 29.67 39.68 15.21
C ALA A 200 30.19 38.46 14.46
N ARG A 201 31.38 38.57 13.83
CA ARG A 201 32.05 37.47 13.14
C ARG A 201 32.37 36.30 14.09
N ALA A 202 32.98 36.63 15.25
CA ALA A 202 33.37 35.61 16.22
C ALA A 202 32.14 34.91 16.84
N ASN A 203 31.05 35.64 17.04
CA ASN A 203 29.78 35.11 17.53
C ASN A 203 29.15 34.13 16.48
N ALA A 204 29.12 34.52 15.21
CA ALA A 204 28.65 33.64 14.13
C ALA A 204 29.44 32.32 14.09
N GLN A 205 30.77 32.39 14.28
CA GLN A 205 31.62 31.18 14.33
C GLN A 205 31.28 30.29 15.53
N LEU A 206 31.00 30.86 16.69
CA LEU A 206 30.57 30.13 17.88
C LEU A 206 29.22 29.42 17.63
N GLN A 207 28.26 30.14 17.02
CA GLN A 207 26.95 29.56 16.69
C GLN A 207 27.06 28.41 15.71
N GLU A 208 27.89 28.54 14.68
CA GLU A 208 28.15 27.46 13.71
C GLU A 208 28.69 26.22 14.41
N LEU A 209 29.69 26.37 15.27
CA LEU A 209 30.30 25.23 15.97
C LEU A 209 29.35 24.63 17.01
N ALA A 210 28.51 25.43 17.66
CA ALA A 210 27.46 24.94 18.56
C ALA A 210 26.42 24.12 17.78
N TRP A 211 26.02 24.60 16.60
CA TRP A 211 25.14 23.86 15.71
C TRP A 211 25.80 22.53 15.27
N ARG A 212 27.04 22.55 14.78
CA ARG A 212 27.77 21.32 14.40
C ARG A 212 27.85 20.34 15.57
N LYS A 213 28.11 20.83 16.79
CA LYS A 213 28.14 20.00 18.00
C LYS A 213 26.78 19.33 18.26
N SER A 214 25.68 20.06 18.12
CA SER A 214 24.34 19.48 18.33
C SER A 214 24.02 18.40 17.30
N ARG A 215 24.62 18.46 16.08
CA ARG A 215 24.41 17.49 15.00
C ARG A 215 25.32 16.26 15.06
N THR A 216 26.16 16.16 16.07
CA THR A 216 26.89 14.92 16.37
C THR A 216 25.98 13.86 17.01
N GLU A 217 24.84 14.22 17.51
CA GLU A 217 23.77 13.30 17.86
C GLU A 217 22.89 13.04 16.64
N VAL A 218 22.98 11.85 16.09
CA VAL A 218 22.10 11.42 14.98
C VAL A 218 20.74 11.08 15.55
N ARG A 219 19.71 11.85 15.20
CA ARG A 219 18.35 11.70 15.73
C ARG A 219 17.37 11.22 14.69
N ALA A 220 16.34 10.49 15.13
CA ALA A 220 15.23 10.05 14.29
C ALA A 220 14.34 11.24 13.90
N PRO A 221 14.12 11.51 12.61
CA PRO A 221 13.22 12.58 12.16
C PRO A 221 11.73 12.21 12.31
N ALA A 222 11.42 10.91 12.45
CA ALA A 222 10.06 10.40 12.60
C ALA A 222 10.06 9.13 13.47
N ALA A 223 8.91 8.86 14.09
CA ALA A 223 8.69 7.59 14.78
C ALA A 223 8.58 6.42 13.79
N GLY A 224 8.95 5.22 14.22
CA GLY A 224 8.89 4.05 13.36
C GLY A 224 9.67 2.85 13.85
N ILE A 225 10.07 1.99 12.94
CA ILE A 225 10.85 0.76 13.19
C ILE A 225 12.13 0.82 12.37
N ILE A 226 13.27 0.53 12.99
CA ILE A 226 14.56 0.44 12.27
C ILE A 226 14.53 -0.77 11.34
N SER A 227 14.60 -0.54 10.03
CA SER A 227 14.63 -1.61 9.03
C SER A 227 16.05 -2.02 8.63
N LYS A 228 16.97 -1.05 8.61
CA LYS A 228 18.40 -1.29 8.32
C LYS A 228 19.28 -0.39 9.17
N ARG A 229 20.44 -0.91 9.52
CA ARG A 229 21.52 -0.22 10.22
C ARG A 229 22.83 -0.43 9.44
N ASN A 230 23.20 0.57 8.65
CA ASN A 230 24.46 0.56 7.89
C ASN A 230 25.62 1.16 8.71
N GLY A 231 25.30 1.94 9.74
CA GLY A 231 26.28 2.51 10.65
C GLY A 231 27.02 1.42 11.44
N MET A 232 28.35 1.58 11.58
CA MET A 232 29.21 0.72 12.38
C MET A 232 29.97 1.55 13.40
N VAL A 233 30.10 1.05 14.62
CA VAL A 233 30.93 1.70 15.65
C VAL A 233 32.38 1.77 15.17
N GLY A 234 33.01 2.93 15.29
CA GLY A 234 34.37 3.18 14.83
C GLY A 234 34.49 3.61 13.36
N ALA A 235 33.45 3.45 12.54
CA ALA A 235 33.44 3.92 11.15
C ALA A 235 33.31 5.45 11.07
N MET A 236 33.86 6.04 10.00
CA MET A 236 33.67 7.45 9.69
C MET A 236 32.26 7.67 9.17
N ALA A 237 31.56 8.66 9.69
CA ALA A 237 30.27 9.11 9.21
C ALA A 237 30.45 9.82 7.84
N THR A 238 29.75 9.29 6.84
CA THR A 238 29.70 9.84 5.49
C THR A 238 28.32 10.46 5.23
N THR A 239 28.05 10.87 4.01
CA THR A 239 26.71 11.33 3.58
C THR A 239 25.72 10.18 3.36
N GLU A 240 26.17 8.93 3.49
CA GLU A 240 25.29 7.78 3.36
C GLU A 240 24.40 7.60 4.59
N ALA A 241 23.20 7.05 4.37
CA ALA A 241 22.27 6.80 5.44
C ALA A 241 22.80 5.73 6.41
N MET A 242 22.97 6.09 7.68
CA MET A 242 23.34 5.18 8.76
C MET A 242 22.17 4.29 9.17
N PHE A 243 20.96 4.82 9.12
CA PHE A 243 19.74 4.08 9.49
C PHE A 243 18.65 4.26 8.43
N GLN A 244 17.81 3.24 8.33
CA GLN A 244 16.60 3.25 7.53
C GLN A 244 15.42 2.92 8.44
N ILE A 245 14.41 3.78 8.46
CA ILE A 245 13.25 3.67 9.33
C ILE A 245 12.01 3.42 8.48
N ILE A 246 11.19 2.46 8.89
CA ILE A 246 9.82 2.32 8.41
C ILE A 246 8.97 3.26 9.23
N ARG A 247 8.53 4.36 8.64
CA ARG A 247 7.71 5.35 9.34
C ARG A 247 6.44 4.72 9.89
N ASP A 248 6.13 4.98 11.15
CA ASP A 248 4.98 4.45 11.90
C ASP A 248 4.87 2.92 11.90
N GLY A 249 5.86 2.22 11.34
CA GLY A 249 5.81 0.79 11.10
C GLY A 249 4.83 0.36 10.00
N ASP A 250 4.30 1.29 9.20
CA ASP A 250 3.29 1.03 8.18
C ASP A 250 3.86 0.20 7.03
N ILE A 251 3.28 -0.99 6.82
CA ILE A 251 3.62 -1.91 5.73
C ILE A 251 2.41 -2.05 4.81
N GLU A 252 2.65 -2.05 3.51
CA GLU A 252 1.64 -2.20 2.47
C GLU A 252 2.01 -3.33 1.53
N LEU A 253 1.00 -3.95 0.93
CA LEU A 253 1.19 -4.83 -0.21
C LEU A 253 1.25 -3.98 -1.48
N ASP A 254 2.35 -4.07 -2.19
CA ASP A 254 2.52 -3.55 -3.54
C ASP A 254 2.05 -4.63 -4.51
N ALA A 255 0.78 -4.57 -4.88
CA ALA A 255 0.13 -5.61 -5.66
C ALA A 255 0.09 -5.24 -7.14
N GLU A 256 0.50 -6.18 -7.98
CA GLU A 256 0.43 -6.05 -9.43
C GLU A 256 -0.93 -6.53 -9.94
N VAL A 257 -1.58 -5.71 -10.74
CA VAL A 257 -2.93 -5.94 -11.25
C VAL A 257 -2.99 -5.54 -12.73
N SER A 258 -3.59 -6.40 -13.56
CA SER A 258 -3.74 -6.07 -14.98
C SER A 258 -4.66 -4.85 -15.20
N ALA A 259 -4.40 -4.07 -16.25
CA ALA A 259 -5.17 -2.87 -16.59
C ALA A 259 -6.68 -3.15 -16.69
N ALA A 260 -7.08 -4.32 -17.20
CA ALA A 260 -8.48 -4.71 -17.31
C ALA A 260 -9.17 -4.89 -15.95
N LEU A 261 -8.44 -5.38 -14.94
CA LEU A 261 -8.98 -5.59 -13.60
C LEU A 261 -8.94 -4.31 -12.74
N LEU A 262 -8.04 -3.37 -13.06
CA LEU A 262 -7.96 -2.08 -12.37
C LEU A 262 -9.28 -1.29 -12.45
N THR A 263 -10.00 -1.41 -13.55
CA THR A 263 -11.31 -0.73 -13.74
C THR A 263 -12.37 -1.17 -12.72
N LYS A 264 -12.20 -2.35 -12.11
CA LYS A 264 -13.11 -2.90 -11.09
C LYS A 264 -12.70 -2.53 -9.67
N ILE A 265 -11.50 -2.01 -9.48
CA ILE A 265 -10.95 -1.70 -8.17
C ILE A 265 -11.17 -0.23 -7.87
N SER A 266 -11.61 0.05 -6.64
CA SER A 266 -11.83 1.41 -6.12
C SER A 266 -11.11 1.61 -4.79
N LEU A 267 -10.79 2.86 -4.48
CA LEU A 267 -10.19 3.24 -3.20
C LEU A 267 -11.11 2.81 -2.03
N GLY A 268 -10.50 2.37 -0.93
CA GLY A 268 -11.21 1.97 0.29
C GLY A 268 -11.80 0.56 0.26
N GLN A 269 -11.78 -0.15 -0.88
CA GLN A 269 -12.25 -1.54 -0.93
C GLN A 269 -11.46 -2.44 0.01
N SER A 270 -12.19 -3.34 0.67
CA SER A 270 -11.60 -4.31 1.60
C SER A 270 -10.85 -5.40 0.85
N ALA A 271 -9.71 -5.78 1.39
CA ALA A 271 -8.92 -6.89 0.89
C ALA A 271 -8.63 -7.90 2.00
N ARG A 272 -8.45 -9.15 1.63
CA ARG A 272 -7.93 -10.20 2.50
C ARG A 272 -6.60 -10.65 1.91
N ILE A 273 -5.54 -10.45 2.68
CA ILE A 273 -4.16 -10.74 2.27
C ILE A 273 -3.67 -11.96 3.04
N THR A 274 -3.06 -12.88 2.35
CA THR A 274 -2.40 -14.04 2.93
C THR A 274 -0.89 -13.80 2.88
N LEU A 275 -0.29 -13.71 4.07
CA LEU A 275 1.15 -13.58 4.28
C LEU A 275 1.81 -14.98 4.29
N PRO A 276 3.14 -15.06 4.20
CA PRO A 276 3.87 -16.31 4.40
C PRO A 276 3.46 -17.01 5.70
N GLY A 277 3.31 -18.33 5.64
CA GLY A 277 2.79 -19.14 6.75
C GLY A 277 1.27 -19.15 6.87
N ASP A 278 0.55 -18.85 5.78
CA ASP A 278 -0.92 -18.85 5.69
C ASP A 278 -1.62 -17.91 6.68
N ILE A 279 -0.92 -16.86 7.10
CA ILE A 279 -1.46 -15.86 8.01
C ILE A 279 -2.37 -14.91 7.21
N ASN A 280 -3.65 -14.90 7.56
CA ASN A 280 -4.63 -14.04 6.91
C ASN A 280 -4.76 -12.70 7.63
N VAL A 281 -4.49 -11.62 6.92
CA VAL A 281 -4.59 -10.24 7.40
C VAL A 281 -5.62 -9.48 6.59
N LYS A 282 -6.37 -8.62 7.24
CA LYS A 282 -7.27 -7.67 6.57
C LYS A 282 -6.46 -6.48 6.06
N GLY A 283 -6.93 -5.90 4.97
CA GLY A 283 -6.36 -4.68 4.42
C GLY A 283 -7.37 -3.90 3.63
N ARG A 284 -6.95 -2.71 3.18
CA ARG A 284 -7.77 -1.82 2.34
C ARG A 284 -6.95 -1.23 1.21
N VAL A 285 -7.58 -1.11 0.05
CA VAL A 285 -6.99 -0.41 -1.09
C VAL A 285 -6.81 1.06 -0.72
N ARG A 286 -5.55 1.50 -0.61
CA ARG A 286 -5.20 2.88 -0.27
C ARG A 286 -4.87 3.73 -1.48
N LEU A 287 -4.21 3.14 -2.48
CA LEU A 287 -3.77 3.88 -3.66
C LEU A 287 -3.97 3.04 -4.91
N LEU A 288 -4.52 3.69 -5.93
CA LEU A 288 -4.59 3.17 -7.29
C LEU A 288 -3.63 3.96 -8.16
N PRO A 289 -2.86 3.31 -9.03
CA PRO A 289 -1.91 4.00 -9.89
C PRO A 289 -2.68 4.82 -10.95
N PRO A 290 -2.24 6.05 -11.24
CA PRO A 290 -2.78 6.82 -12.36
C PRO A 290 -2.29 6.27 -13.72
N GLU A 291 -1.21 5.50 -13.71
CA GLU A 291 -0.55 4.93 -14.89
C GLU A 291 -0.38 3.42 -14.76
N VAL A 292 -0.33 2.74 -15.88
CA VAL A 292 0.05 1.34 -16.00
C VAL A 292 1.36 1.24 -16.75
N GLU A 293 2.18 0.30 -16.37
CA GLU A 293 3.44 0.02 -17.04
C GLU A 293 3.19 -0.45 -18.48
N ARG A 294 3.81 0.18 -19.45
CA ARG A 294 3.50 -0.05 -20.88
C ARG A 294 3.90 -1.44 -21.36
N GLU A 295 5.01 -1.97 -20.83
CA GLU A 295 5.57 -3.26 -21.24
C GLU A 295 4.74 -4.42 -20.69
N THR A 296 4.43 -4.38 -19.40
CA THR A 296 3.73 -5.45 -18.68
C THR A 296 2.21 -5.29 -18.70
N ARG A 297 1.69 -4.08 -18.94
CA ARG A 297 0.29 -3.66 -18.80
C ARG A 297 -0.28 -3.91 -17.40
N LEU A 298 0.60 -3.88 -16.40
CA LEU A 298 0.26 -4.01 -14.99
C LEU A 298 0.24 -2.62 -14.33
N GLY A 299 -0.66 -2.44 -13.39
CA GLY A 299 -0.67 -1.32 -12.47
C GLY A 299 -0.40 -1.78 -11.06
N ARG A 300 0.26 -0.95 -10.25
CA ARG A 300 0.64 -1.26 -8.87
C ARG A 300 -0.37 -0.69 -7.89
N VAL A 301 -1.19 -1.55 -7.31
CA VAL A 301 -2.18 -1.19 -6.31
C VAL A 301 -1.57 -1.32 -4.92
N ARG A 302 -1.66 -0.25 -4.11
CA ARG A 302 -1.18 -0.27 -2.72
C ARG A 302 -2.32 -0.63 -1.79
N ILE A 303 -2.12 -1.69 -1.02
CA ILE A 303 -3.09 -2.18 -0.05
C ILE A 303 -2.47 -2.04 1.34
N LYS A 304 -3.03 -1.13 2.15
CA LYS A 304 -2.65 -0.98 3.55
C LYS A 304 -3.11 -2.20 4.34
N LEU A 305 -2.23 -2.76 5.16
CA LEU A 305 -2.54 -3.85 6.07
C LEU A 305 -3.02 -3.30 7.42
N ASP A 306 -4.04 -3.95 8.02
CA ASP A 306 -4.55 -3.54 9.34
C ASP A 306 -3.69 -4.09 10.49
N GLU A 307 -3.00 -5.23 10.28
CA GLU A 307 -2.12 -5.86 11.27
C GLU A 307 -0.73 -6.09 10.68
N MET A 308 0.30 -5.59 11.37
CA MET A 308 1.67 -5.56 10.86
C MET A 308 2.67 -6.42 11.63
N LYS A 309 2.27 -7.05 12.76
CA LYS A 309 3.20 -7.77 13.66
C LYS A 309 4.00 -8.88 12.97
N THR A 310 3.41 -9.54 11.98
CA THR A 310 4.03 -10.66 11.25
C THR A 310 4.50 -10.28 9.85
N ALA A 311 4.16 -9.08 9.37
CA ALA A 311 4.56 -8.61 8.05
C ALA A 311 6.06 -8.30 8.00
N ARG A 312 6.76 -8.80 6.98
CA ARG A 312 8.17 -8.51 6.72
C ARG A 312 8.31 -7.86 5.35
N ILE A 313 8.99 -6.71 5.30
CA ILE A 313 9.29 -6.05 4.01
C ILE A 313 10.09 -7.01 3.13
N GLY A 314 9.78 -7.01 1.83
CA GLY A 314 10.39 -7.89 0.84
C GLY A 314 9.73 -9.27 0.74
N ALA A 315 8.84 -9.64 1.67
CA ALA A 315 8.12 -10.89 1.58
C ALA A 315 7.04 -10.84 0.49
N PHE A 316 6.87 -11.95 -0.22
CA PHE A 316 5.79 -12.13 -1.18
C PHE A 316 4.48 -12.38 -0.42
N ALA A 317 3.39 -11.80 -0.91
CA ALA A 317 2.06 -12.03 -0.39
C ALA A 317 1.04 -12.07 -1.54
N HIS A 318 -0.06 -12.76 -1.30
CA HIS A 318 -1.18 -12.79 -2.24
C HIS A 318 -2.49 -12.47 -1.50
N GLY A 319 -3.51 -12.09 -2.25
CA GLY A 319 -4.77 -11.73 -1.61
C GLY A 319 -5.91 -11.59 -2.58
N ARG A 320 -7.06 -11.20 -2.03
CA ARG A 320 -8.28 -10.95 -2.79
C ARG A 320 -8.87 -9.61 -2.37
N ILE A 321 -9.02 -8.72 -3.34
CA ILE A 321 -9.75 -7.46 -3.17
C ILE A 321 -11.23 -7.75 -3.44
N ILE A 322 -12.11 -7.31 -2.57
CA ILE A 322 -13.56 -7.46 -2.74
C ILE A 322 -14.05 -6.25 -3.52
N THR A 323 -14.39 -6.47 -4.80
CA THR A 323 -14.78 -5.40 -5.72
C THR A 323 -16.29 -5.11 -5.68
N ALA A 324 -17.10 -6.12 -5.39
CA ALA A 324 -18.54 -5.95 -5.23
C ALA A 324 -19.09 -6.92 -4.18
N ARG A 325 -20.12 -6.52 -3.48
CA ARG A 325 -20.91 -7.36 -2.57
C ARG A 325 -22.38 -7.18 -2.85
N SER A 326 -23.11 -8.28 -2.78
CA SER A 326 -24.57 -8.27 -2.87
C SER A 326 -25.14 -9.31 -1.93
N ASN A 327 -26.30 -9.02 -1.33
CA ASN A 327 -27.13 -9.98 -0.63
C ASN A 327 -28.37 -10.19 -1.48
N ALA A 328 -28.50 -11.35 -2.09
CA ALA A 328 -29.58 -11.65 -3.01
C ALA A 328 -29.89 -13.15 -3.03
N LEU A 329 -30.97 -13.51 -3.72
CA LEU A 329 -31.33 -14.92 -3.93
C LEU A 329 -30.25 -15.61 -4.75
N GLY A 330 -29.80 -16.76 -4.27
CA GLY A 330 -28.82 -17.60 -4.93
C GLY A 330 -29.43 -18.93 -5.38
N ILE A 331 -29.03 -19.36 -6.57
CA ILE A 331 -29.34 -20.67 -7.12
C ILE A 331 -28.06 -21.32 -7.67
N PRO A 332 -27.95 -22.66 -7.71
CA PRO A 332 -26.83 -23.32 -8.34
C PRO A 332 -26.65 -22.87 -9.80
N ALA A 333 -25.40 -22.70 -10.23
CA ALA A 333 -25.09 -22.34 -11.61
C ALA A 333 -25.64 -23.36 -12.62
N THR A 334 -25.80 -24.62 -12.19
CA THR A 334 -26.38 -25.70 -12.99
C THR A 334 -27.87 -25.57 -13.27
N SER A 335 -28.59 -24.73 -12.51
CA SER A 335 -29.99 -24.45 -12.68
C SER A 335 -30.29 -23.38 -13.75
N VAL A 336 -29.25 -22.61 -14.14
CA VAL A 336 -29.41 -21.51 -15.09
C VAL A 336 -29.10 -21.99 -16.50
N MET A 337 -30.03 -21.77 -17.42
CA MET A 337 -29.88 -22.03 -18.82
C MET A 337 -29.81 -20.72 -19.60
N TYR A 338 -29.12 -20.76 -20.73
CA TYR A 338 -28.93 -19.59 -21.61
C TYR A 338 -29.54 -19.86 -22.98
N GLN A 339 -30.31 -18.94 -23.46
CA GLN A 339 -30.91 -18.93 -24.78
C GLN A 339 -30.65 -17.58 -25.44
N ASN A 340 -30.98 -17.42 -26.72
CA ASN A 340 -30.77 -16.16 -27.47
C ASN A 340 -31.38 -14.93 -26.77
N ASP A 341 -32.46 -15.15 -26.00
CA ASP A 341 -33.21 -14.13 -25.25
C ASP A 341 -32.63 -13.85 -23.85
N GLY A 342 -31.56 -14.52 -23.43
CA GLY A 342 -30.94 -14.34 -22.12
C GLY A 342 -31.07 -15.56 -21.18
N PRO A 343 -30.67 -15.38 -19.91
CA PRO A 343 -30.72 -16.44 -18.90
C PRO A 343 -32.13 -16.74 -18.43
N TYR A 344 -32.45 -18.02 -18.28
CA TYR A 344 -33.71 -18.50 -17.75
C TYR A 344 -33.53 -19.72 -16.85
N VAL A 345 -34.54 -20.03 -16.07
CA VAL A 345 -34.63 -21.22 -15.21
C VAL A 345 -35.93 -21.95 -15.47
N LEU A 346 -35.97 -23.22 -15.11
CA LEU A 346 -37.19 -24.01 -15.06
C LEU A 346 -37.75 -23.98 -13.63
N VAL A 347 -38.95 -23.48 -13.47
CA VAL A 347 -39.68 -23.50 -12.19
C VAL A 347 -40.79 -24.54 -12.26
N VAL A 348 -41.09 -25.17 -11.11
CA VAL A 348 -42.20 -26.11 -11.02
C VAL A 348 -43.40 -25.39 -10.40
N LEU A 349 -44.52 -25.30 -11.16
CA LEU A 349 -45.78 -24.71 -10.75
C LEU A 349 -46.86 -25.79 -10.87
N GLU A 350 -47.53 -26.11 -9.80
CA GLU A 350 -48.62 -27.11 -9.77
C GLU A 350 -48.25 -28.46 -10.45
N GLY A 351 -46.99 -28.92 -10.22
CA GLY A 351 -46.47 -30.15 -10.81
C GLY A 351 -46.14 -30.09 -12.29
N LYS A 352 -46.12 -28.92 -12.91
CA LYS A 352 -45.71 -28.71 -14.30
C LYS A 352 -44.48 -27.75 -14.38
N VAL A 353 -43.67 -27.98 -15.38
CA VAL A 353 -42.48 -27.11 -15.67
C VAL A 353 -42.96 -25.82 -16.36
N ALA A 354 -42.46 -24.69 -15.88
CA ALA A 354 -42.61 -23.39 -16.55
C ALA A 354 -41.24 -22.75 -16.75
N VAL A 355 -41.03 -22.14 -17.94
CA VAL A 355 -39.82 -21.36 -18.23
C VAL A 355 -39.99 -19.98 -17.64
N ARG A 356 -39.01 -19.55 -16.83
CA ARG A 356 -38.99 -18.19 -16.26
C ARG A 356 -37.70 -17.47 -16.59
N LYS A 357 -37.81 -16.34 -17.25
CA LYS A 357 -36.65 -15.46 -17.51
C LYS A 357 -36.19 -14.83 -16.20
N ILE A 358 -34.88 -14.76 -16.00
CA ILE A 358 -34.25 -14.20 -14.83
C ILE A 358 -33.16 -13.19 -15.21
N ASN A 359 -32.87 -12.25 -14.28
CA ASN A 359 -31.69 -11.43 -14.37
C ASN A 359 -30.64 -11.95 -13.38
N THR A 360 -29.51 -12.38 -13.90
CA THR A 360 -28.40 -12.88 -13.09
C THR A 360 -27.42 -11.75 -12.72
N GLY A 361 -26.71 -11.92 -11.61
CA GLY A 361 -25.67 -11.02 -11.13
C GLY A 361 -24.35 -11.73 -10.88
N LEU A 362 -23.82 -11.58 -9.66
CA LEU A 362 -22.54 -12.13 -9.25
C LEU A 362 -22.56 -13.67 -9.21
N ARG A 363 -21.40 -14.25 -9.43
CA ARG A 363 -21.16 -15.71 -9.29
C ARG A 363 -20.18 -15.96 -8.17
N ALA A 364 -20.54 -16.83 -7.23
CA ALA A 364 -19.64 -17.21 -6.14
C ALA A 364 -19.95 -18.64 -5.67
N ASN A 365 -18.95 -19.44 -5.38
CA ASN A 365 -19.06 -20.78 -4.80
C ASN A 365 -20.02 -21.72 -5.56
N GLY A 366 -20.04 -21.68 -6.90
CA GLY A 366 -20.93 -22.50 -7.72
C GLY A 366 -22.40 -22.04 -7.73
N GLN A 367 -22.70 -20.90 -7.09
CA GLN A 367 -24.01 -20.26 -7.07
C GLN A 367 -24.02 -19.01 -7.97
N ILE A 368 -25.20 -18.67 -8.47
CA ILE A 368 -25.44 -17.44 -9.26
C ILE A 368 -26.47 -16.61 -8.51
N GLU A 369 -26.14 -15.32 -8.38
CA GLU A 369 -27.07 -14.29 -7.89
C GLU A 369 -28.22 -14.12 -8.88
N VAL A 370 -29.46 -14.10 -8.35
CA VAL A 370 -30.64 -13.75 -9.12
C VAL A 370 -31.15 -12.40 -8.63
N ARG A 371 -31.03 -11.37 -9.49
CA ARG A 371 -31.44 -10.01 -9.16
C ARG A 371 -32.95 -9.79 -9.36
N ARG A 372 -33.53 -10.45 -10.37
CA ARG A 372 -34.98 -10.37 -10.68
C ARG A 372 -35.45 -11.68 -11.30
N GLY A 373 -36.73 -11.97 -11.12
CA GLY A 373 -37.42 -13.10 -11.76
C GLY A 373 -37.68 -14.29 -10.88
N LEU A 374 -37.16 -14.34 -9.62
CA LEU A 374 -37.46 -15.40 -8.66
C LEU A 374 -37.79 -14.82 -7.29
N SER A 375 -38.57 -15.58 -6.52
CA SER A 375 -38.88 -15.39 -5.11
C SER A 375 -38.37 -16.58 -4.27
N GLU A 376 -38.28 -16.43 -2.96
CA GLU A 376 -37.87 -17.50 -2.04
C GLU A 376 -38.81 -18.71 -2.05
N SER A 377 -40.09 -18.49 -2.39
CA SER A 377 -41.11 -19.51 -2.47
C SER A 377 -41.11 -20.33 -3.77
N ASP A 378 -40.34 -19.90 -4.78
CA ASP A 378 -40.28 -20.62 -6.04
C ASP A 378 -39.52 -21.94 -5.91
N VAL A 379 -39.97 -22.93 -6.65
CA VAL A 379 -39.35 -24.24 -6.74
C VAL A 379 -38.62 -24.34 -8.09
N VAL A 380 -37.26 -24.31 -8.05
CA VAL A 380 -36.42 -24.27 -9.24
C VAL A 380 -35.80 -25.64 -9.49
N VAL A 381 -35.75 -26.07 -10.73
CA VAL A 381 -35.07 -27.32 -11.11
C VAL A 381 -33.53 -27.17 -10.93
N ALA A 382 -32.95 -27.99 -10.07
CA ALA A 382 -31.54 -27.88 -9.64
C ALA A 382 -30.53 -28.26 -10.73
N LYS A 383 -30.84 -29.20 -11.58
CA LYS A 383 -30.09 -29.57 -12.78
C LYS A 383 -30.97 -29.36 -13.97
N SER A 384 -30.51 -28.57 -14.93
CA SER A 384 -31.23 -28.37 -16.17
C SER A 384 -31.40 -29.71 -16.87
N GLY A 385 -32.60 -30.23 -16.84
CA GLY A 385 -32.98 -31.31 -17.73
C GLY A 385 -33.10 -30.72 -19.12
N THR A 386 -32.11 -30.96 -19.98
CA THR A 386 -32.12 -30.58 -21.41
C THR A 386 -33.32 -31.17 -22.17
N PHE A 387 -34.08 -32.00 -21.53
CA PHE A 387 -35.23 -32.73 -22.09
C PHE A 387 -36.58 -32.17 -21.63
N LEU A 388 -36.64 -31.26 -20.64
CA LEU A 388 -37.87 -30.74 -20.13
C LEU A 388 -38.37 -29.55 -20.96
N ARG A 389 -39.63 -29.54 -21.31
CA ARG A 389 -40.30 -28.43 -22.02
C ARG A 389 -41.31 -27.78 -21.11
N SER A 390 -41.67 -26.56 -21.43
CA SER A 390 -42.75 -25.85 -20.71
C SER A 390 -44.04 -26.63 -20.85
N GLY A 391 -44.69 -26.93 -19.73
CA GLY A 391 -45.92 -27.71 -19.66
C GLY A 391 -45.73 -29.17 -19.30
N ASP A 392 -44.50 -29.71 -19.34
CA ASP A 392 -44.23 -31.09 -18.99
C ASP A 392 -44.61 -31.38 -17.52
N PRO A 393 -45.36 -32.50 -17.25
CA PRO A 393 -45.64 -32.90 -15.88
C PRO A 393 -44.37 -33.49 -15.25
N VAL A 394 -44.05 -33.06 -14.02
CA VAL A 394 -42.87 -33.50 -13.25
C VAL A 394 -43.20 -33.77 -11.80
N SER A 395 -42.48 -34.70 -11.19
CA SER A 395 -42.54 -34.98 -9.75
C SER A 395 -41.32 -34.33 -9.08
N PRO A 396 -41.53 -33.24 -8.30
CA PRO A 396 -40.41 -32.53 -7.65
C PRO A 396 -39.86 -33.33 -6.47
N VAL A 397 -38.56 -33.62 -6.50
CA VAL A 397 -37.82 -34.24 -5.42
C VAL A 397 -36.86 -33.19 -4.83
N PRO A 398 -36.97 -32.78 -3.56
CA PRO A 398 -36.09 -31.83 -2.97
C PRO A 398 -34.63 -32.30 -3.02
N ALA A 399 -33.70 -31.44 -3.47
CA ALA A 399 -32.28 -31.73 -3.41
C ALA A 399 -31.89 -31.90 -1.94
N LYS A 400 -31.26 -33.03 -1.59
CA LYS A 400 -30.53 -33.14 -0.33
C LYS A 400 -29.38 -32.15 -0.38
N LEU A 401 -29.49 -31.03 0.32
CA LEU A 401 -28.40 -30.07 0.51
C LEU A 401 -27.24 -30.79 1.21
N THR A 402 -26.32 -31.34 0.46
CA THR A 402 -25.01 -31.70 1.01
C THR A 402 -24.35 -30.39 1.39
N ARG A 403 -24.38 -30.04 2.68
CA ARG A 403 -23.58 -28.95 3.20
C ARG A 403 -22.13 -29.29 2.84
N LEU A 404 -21.59 -28.58 1.86
CA LEU A 404 -20.15 -28.59 1.62
C LEU A 404 -19.52 -28.15 2.95
N SER A 405 -18.90 -29.14 3.62
CA SER A 405 -18.16 -28.92 4.85
C SER A 405 -17.18 -27.78 4.59
N LYS A 406 -17.18 -26.80 5.51
CA LYS A 406 -16.15 -25.78 5.57
C LYS A 406 -14.81 -26.50 5.52
N VAL A 407 -14.11 -26.42 4.38
CA VAL A 407 -12.68 -26.71 4.34
C VAL A 407 -12.05 -25.65 5.25
N LYS A 408 -11.42 -26.15 6.31
CA LYS A 408 -10.73 -25.41 7.36
C LYS A 408 -9.59 -24.57 6.78
#